data_e35bd0f719192491bc9ff8b660bb9ce5
#
_entry.id   e35bd0f719192491bc9ff8b660bb9ce5
#
_cell.length_a   1.000
_cell.length_b   1.000
_cell.length_c   1.000
_cell.angle_alpha   90.00
_cell.angle_beta   90.00
_cell.angle_gamma   90.00
#
_symmetry.space_group_name_H-M   'P 1'
#
loop_
_entity.id
_entity.type
_entity.pdbx_description
1 polymer ?
#
loop_
_entity_poly.entity_id
_entity_poly.type
_entity_poly.pdbx_seq_one_letter_code
_entity_poly.pdbx_strand_id
1 'polypeptide(L)'
;MKNIYAIYILLLMLLLSCTSKKDSNIQATIASLSIYDNHPTLDISEAKHLQWVDSVLGVKGVKLIDYRNGIYEYDDTRFYWNRTFDYFLVYPSSFTHGEESDLSNGNHFVNEDSTICLNVYATYFDVFKDDYSLREWFDMMIDSEVEQGNRIIKKYITDYSYTIEGNTKGGRCFYSKAICKKAYEREVIVTMKLQYTDSRRKEVEKLLPNIFKYISINK
;
A
#
# COMPACT_ATOMS: atom_id res chain seq x y z
N MET A 1 26.77 11.76 3.85
CA MET A 1 26.34 10.39 4.25
C MET A 1 24.80 10.21 4.31
N LYS A 2 24.01 11.29 4.50
CA LYS A 2 22.53 11.22 4.55
C LYS A 2 21.89 10.68 3.27
N ASN A 3 22.44 10.96 2.09
CA ASN A 3 21.85 10.54 0.80
C ASN A 3 21.97 9.03 0.51
N ILE A 4 22.88 8.31 1.16
CA ILE A 4 23.12 6.88 0.86
C ILE A 4 21.99 6.00 1.43
N TYR A 5 21.46 6.33 2.59
CA TYR A 5 20.36 5.56 3.21
C TYR A 5 19.02 5.77 2.50
N ALA A 6 18.74 6.98 2.06
CA ALA A 6 17.54 7.28 1.28
C ALA A 6 17.55 6.53 -0.06
N ILE A 7 18.70 6.48 -0.72
CA ILE A 7 18.90 5.72 -1.97
C ILE A 7 18.75 4.21 -1.74
N TYR A 8 19.21 3.67 -0.61
CA TYR A 8 19.10 2.25 -0.29
C TYR A 8 17.64 1.82 -0.04
N ILE A 9 16.88 2.63 0.68
CA ILE A 9 15.45 2.37 0.93
C ILE A 9 14.64 2.50 -0.37
N LEU A 10 14.99 3.47 -1.19
CA LEU A 10 14.39 3.66 -2.51
C LEU A 10 14.69 2.48 -3.45
N LEU A 11 15.93 1.96 -3.42
CA LEU A 11 16.33 0.76 -4.18
C LEU A 11 15.60 -0.49 -3.69
N LEU A 12 15.36 -0.62 -2.39
CA LEU A 12 14.58 -1.73 -1.81
C LEU A 12 13.11 -1.70 -2.28
N MET A 13 12.53 -0.49 -2.38
CA MET A 13 11.17 -0.30 -2.90
C MET A 13 11.08 -0.54 -4.42
N LEU A 14 12.15 -0.29 -5.16
CA LEU A 14 12.24 -0.50 -6.61
C LEU A 14 12.35 -1.98 -7.01
N LEU A 15 12.99 -2.81 -6.18
CA LEU A 15 13.16 -4.24 -6.45
C LEU A 15 11.87 -5.04 -6.30
N LEU A 16 10.85 -4.47 -5.65
CA LEU A 16 9.51 -5.07 -5.51
C LEU A 16 8.60 -4.88 -6.73
N SER A 17 9.04 -4.16 -7.76
CA SER A 17 8.29 -4.03 -9.01
C SER A 17 8.65 -5.14 -9.99
N CYS A 18 7.89 -6.24 -9.97
CA CYS A 18 7.79 -7.23 -11.04
C CYS A 18 9.09 -7.88 -11.53
N THR A 19 9.91 -8.49 -10.66
CA THR A 19 10.79 -9.58 -11.08
C THR A 19 11.02 -10.57 -9.93
N SER A 20 10.48 -11.77 -10.06
CA SER A 20 10.84 -12.92 -9.24
C SER A 20 12.27 -13.35 -9.59
N LYS A 21 13.24 -13.04 -8.72
CA LYS A 21 14.48 -13.82 -8.59
C LYS A 21 14.99 -13.73 -7.15
N LYS A 22 15.12 -14.91 -6.54
CA LYS A 22 15.73 -15.14 -5.23
C LYS A 22 17.19 -14.68 -5.23
N ASP A 23 17.52 -13.75 -4.35
CA ASP A 23 18.90 -13.53 -3.90
C ASP A 23 18.97 -13.61 -2.37
N SER A 24 19.66 -14.67 -1.91
CA SER A 24 19.73 -15.10 -0.50
C SER A 24 20.57 -14.21 0.43
N ASN A 25 21.23 -13.17 -0.06
CA ASN A 25 22.12 -12.34 0.74
C ASN A 25 21.48 -11.08 1.35
N ILE A 26 20.26 -10.73 0.95
CA ILE A 26 19.52 -9.59 1.51
C ILE A 26 18.82 -9.98 2.82
N GLN A 27 18.56 -11.27 3.05
CA GLN A 27 17.89 -11.78 4.25
C GLN A 27 18.65 -11.51 5.55
N ALA A 28 19.98 -11.45 5.52
CA ALA A 28 20.78 -11.25 6.74
C ALA A 28 20.73 -9.81 7.29
N THR A 29 20.52 -8.82 6.44
CA THR A 29 20.42 -7.39 6.85
C THR A 29 19.02 -7.04 7.32
N ILE A 30 17.99 -7.71 6.81
CA ILE A 30 16.59 -7.50 7.16
C ILE A 30 16.23 -8.16 8.50
N ALA A 31 16.90 -9.24 8.87
CA ALA A 31 16.70 -9.93 10.15
C ALA A 31 17.02 -9.05 11.37
N SER A 32 17.84 -8.02 11.22
CA SER A 32 18.14 -7.07 12.31
C SER A 32 17.06 -6.02 12.54
N LEU A 33 16.07 -5.91 11.66
CA LEU A 33 14.91 -5.00 11.80
C LEU A 33 13.68 -5.71 12.40
N SER A 34 13.75 -7.00 12.69
CA SER A 34 12.66 -7.80 13.27
C SER A 34 12.42 -7.55 14.79
N ILE A 35 12.84 -6.40 15.32
CA ILE A 35 12.65 -6.02 16.74
C ILE A 35 11.17 -5.73 17.08
N TYR A 36 10.25 -5.84 16.12
CA TYR A 36 8.86 -5.39 16.29
C TYR A 36 7.80 -6.50 16.34
N ASP A 37 8.18 -7.74 16.66
CA ASP A 37 7.25 -8.88 16.78
C ASP A 37 6.41 -8.90 18.09
N ASN A 38 6.19 -7.75 18.73
CA ASN A 38 5.31 -7.65 19.90
C ASN A 38 3.95 -7.02 19.54
N HIS A 39 3.31 -7.48 18.45
CA HIS A 39 1.88 -7.23 18.33
C HIS A 39 1.12 -8.20 19.27
N PRO A 40 0.20 -7.69 20.11
CA PRO A 40 -0.68 -8.58 20.83
C PRO A 40 -1.41 -9.45 19.81
N THR A 41 -1.10 -10.73 19.78
CA THR A 41 -1.95 -11.72 19.11
C THR A 41 -3.29 -11.67 19.81
N LEU A 42 -4.22 -10.92 19.24
CA LEU A 42 -5.60 -10.90 19.69
C LEU A 42 -6.13 -12.32 19.48
N ASP A 43 -6.20 -13.06 20.58
CA ASP A 43 -6.87 -14.37 20.66
C ASP A 43 -8.41 -14.12 20.61
N ILE A 44 -8.85 -13.56 19.48
CA ILE A 44 -10.24 -13.29 19.20
C ILE A 44 -10.73 -14.49 18.38
N SER A 45 -11.78 -15.15 18.84
CA SER A 45 -12.44 -16.19 18.04
C SER A 45 -12.78 -15.63 16.65
N GLU A 46 -12.63 -16.45 15.62
CA GLU A 46 -12.88 -16.06 14.22
C GLU A 46 -14.19 -15.28 14.05
N ALA A 47 -15.26 -15.71 14.73
CA ALA A 47 -16.56 -15.05 14.68
C ALA A 47 -16.52 -13.61 15.23
N LYS A 48 -15.82 -13.37 16.36
CA LYS A 48 -15.67 -12.02 16.91
C LYS A 48 -14.81 -11.14 15.99
N HIS A 49 -13.80 -11.73 15.38
CA HIS A 49 -12.96 -11.02 14.43
C HIS A 49 -13.75 -10.58 13.19
N LEU A 50 -14.56 -11.45 12.60
CA LEU A 50 -15.43 -11.10 11.49
C LEU A 50 -16.47 -10.03 11.87
N GLN A 51 -17.08 -10.10 13.07
CA GLN A 51 -17.97 -9.04 13.57
C GLN A 51 -17.26 -7.69 13.69
N TRP A 52 -15.99 -7.70 14.12
CA TRP A 52 -15.20 -6.48 14.18
C TRP A 52 -14.93 -5.94 12.75
N VAL A 53 -14.56 -6.80 11.80
CA VAL A 53 -14.38 -6.40 10.37
C VAL A 53 -15.69 -5.84 9.80
N ASP A 54 -16.84 -6.50 10.02
CA ASP A 54 -18.17 -6.00 9.64
C ASP A 54 -18.40 -4.57 10.17
N SER A 55 -18.09 -4.34 11.44
CA SER A 55 -18.23 -3.03 12.08
C SER A 55 -17.33 -1.97 11.48
N VAL A 56 -16.07 -2.31 11.21
CA VAL A 56 -15.09 -1.38 10.62
C VAL A 56 -15.51 -0.98 9.21
N LEU A 57 -15.95 -1.95 8.41
CA LEU A 57 -16.34 -1.74 7.03
C LEU A 57 -17.78 -1.21 6.88
N GLY A 58 -18.58 -1.25 7.96
CA GLY A 58 -19.97 -0.81 7.95
C GLY A 58 -20.89 -1.71 7.12
N VAL A 59 -20.58 -3.00 7.02
CA VAL A 59 -21.35 -4.02 6.31
C VAL A 59 -21.70 -5.18 7.27
N LYS A 60 -22.41 -6.19 6.80
CA LYS A 60 -22.73 -7.40 7.59
C LYS A 60 -22.51 -8.65 6.75
N GLY A 61 -21.85 -9.64 7.32
CA GLY A 61 -21.67 -10.94 6.68
C GLY A 61 -20.43 -11.01 5.79
N VAL A 62 -19.40 -10.28 6.15
CA VAL A 62 -18.06 -10.40 5.54
C VAL A 62 -17.57 -11.83 5.70
N LYS A 63 -16.99 -12.38 4.65
CA LYS A 63 -16.36 -13.70 4.64
C LYS A 63 -14.85 -13.55 4.66
N LEU A 64 -14.18 -14.39 5.42
CA LEU A 64 -12.72 -14.52 5.37
C LEU A 64 -12.35 -15.42 4.17
N ILE A 65 -11.58 -14.89 3.24
CA ILE A 65 -11.13 -15.60 2.04
C ILE A 65 -9.70 -16.13 2.23
N ASP A 66 -8.80 -15.28 2.73
CA ASP A 66 -7.42 -15.65 3.00
C ASP A 66 -6.96 -15.00 4.31
N TYR A 67 -6.82 -15.81 5.35
CA TYR A 67 -6.39 -15.33 6.66
C TYR A 67 -4.95 -14.82 6.64
N ARG A 68 -4.06 -15.53 5.95
CA ARG A 68 -2.63 -15.21 5.91
C ARG A 68 -2.39 -13.83 5.31
N ASN A 69 -3.08 -13.55 4.18
CA ASN A 69 -2.97 -12.30 3.47
C ASN A 69 -3.99 -11.24 3.93
N GLY A 70 -4.81 -11.51 4.93
CA GLY A 70 -5.80 -10.56 5.44
C GLY A 70 -6.89 -10.20 4.41
N ILE A 71 -7.33 -11.17 3.58
CA ILE A 71 -8.31 -10.95 2.52
C ILE A 71 -9.70 -11.36 2.99
N TYR A 72 -10.62 -10.43 2.83
CA TYR A 72 -12.05 -10.59 3.13
C TYR A 72 -12.88 -10.28 1.91
N GLU A 73 -14.11 -10.79 1.84
CA GLU A 73 -15.03 -10.56 0.74
C GLU A 73 -16.44 -10.26 1.24
N TYR A 74 -17.09 -9.31 0.60
CA TYR A 74 -18.51 -8.99 0.76
C TYR A 74 -19.07 -8.56 -0.59
N ASP A 75 -20.09 -9.28 -1.08
CA ASP A 75 -20.63 -9.15 -2.44
C ASP A 75 -19.50 -9.24 -3.50
N ASP A 76 -19.49 -8.32 -4.46
CA ASP A 76 -18.47 -8.24 -5.53
C ASP A 76 -17.20 -7.47 -5.12
N THR A 77 -16.98 -7.29 -3.82
CA THR A 77 -15.92 -6.46 -3.28
C THR A 77 -15.03 -7.26 -2.34
N ARG A 78 -13.73 -7.11 -2.50
CA ARG A 78 -12.74 -7.63 -1.56
C ARG A 78 -12.12 -6.52 -0.75
N PHE A 79 -11.68 -6.89 0.46
CA PHE A 79 -11.00 -6.04 1.40
C PHE A 79 -9.68 -6.69 1.77
N TYR A 80 -8.60 -5.95 1.64
CA TYR A 80 -7.30 -6.31 2.19
C TYR A 80 -7.07 -5.53 3.47
N TRP A 81 -6.81 -6.22 4.57
CA TRP A 81 -6.43 -5.61 5.83
C TRP A 81 -4.96 -5.89 6.14
N ASN A 82 -4.15 -4.86 6.08
CA ASN A 82 -2.79 -4.93 6.58
C ASN A 82 -2.80 -4.72 8.10
N ARG A 83 -2.54 -5.78 8.85
CA ARG A 83 -2.60 -5.79 10.31
C ARG A 83 -1.45 -5.03 10.96
N THR A 84 -0.27 -5.04 10.33
CA THR A 84 0.95 -4.39 10.82
C THR A 84 0.81 -2.88 10.82
N PHE A 85 0.20 -2.32 9.78
CA PHE A 85 0.06 -0.88 9.58
C PHE A 85 -1.38 -0.38 9.71
N ASP A 86 -2.30 -1.27 10.10
CA ASP A 86 -3.71 -1.00 10.39
C ASP A 86 -4.41 -0.18 9.31
N TYR A 87 -4.41 -0.66 8.09
CA TYR A 87 -5.19 -0.05 7.02
C TYR A 87 -5.96 -1.08 6.21
N PHE A 88 -7.08 -0.64 5.64
CA PHE A 88 -7.90 -1.42 4.71
C PHE A 88 -7.78 -0.85 3.31
N LEU A 89 -7.74 -1.75 2.33
CA LEU A 89 -7.87 -1.45 0.92
C LEU A 89 -9.10 -2.15 0.37
N VAL A 90 -9.87 -1.46 -0.44
CA VAL A 90 -11.05 -2.02 -1.11
C VAL A 90 -10.76 -2.20 -2.59
N TYR A 91 -11.07 -3.35 -3.15
CA TYR A 91 -10.85 -3.65 -4.56
C TYR A 91 -11.91 -4.64 -5.08
N PRO A 92 -12.16 -4.70 -6.42
CA PRO A 92 -13.12 -5.65 -7.00
C PRO A 92 -12.74 -7.10 -6.74
N SER A 93 -13.72 -7.98 -6.51
CA SER A 93 -13.49 -9.40 -6.29
C SER A 93 -12.89 -10.11 -7.51
N SER A 94 -13.01 -9.52 -8.70
CA SER A 94 -12.38 -9.99 -9.94
C SER A 94 -10.87 -9.80 -9.99
N PHE A 95 -10.27 -9.02 -9.05
CA PHE A 95 -8.83 -8.89 -8.98
C PHE A 95 -8.23 -10.06 -8.22
N THR A 96 -7.10 -10.57 -8.70
CA THR A 96 -6.25 -11.50 -7.95
C THR A 96 -5.29 -10.69 -7.07
N HIS A 97 -4.94 -11.22 -5.91
CA HIS A 97 -3.92 -10.66 -5.03
C HIS A 97 -2.65 -11.52 -5.06
N GLY A 98 -1.51 -10.88 -4.86
CA GLY A 98 -0.24 -11.57 -4.64
C GLY A 98 -0.09 -12.06 -3.20
N GLU A 99 1.06 -12.61 -2.89
CA GLU A 99 1.46 -12.84 -1.49
C GLU A 99 1.83 -11.51 -0.84
N GLU A 100 1.53 -11.38 0.45
CA GLU A 100 2.00 -10.25 1.24
C GLU A 100 3.53 -10.21 1.20
N SER A 101 4.09 -8.98 1.16
CA SER A 101 5.54 -8.81 1.16
C SER A 101 6.18 -9.44 2.40
N ASP A 102 7.43 -9.86 2.32
CA ASP A 102 8.20 -10.42 3.45
C ASP A 102 8.27 -9.48 4.66
N LEU A 103 8.13 -8.16 4.42
CA LEU A 103 8.08 -7.14 5.46
C LEU A 103 6.66 -6.91 6.00
N SER A 104 5.67 -7.67 5.54
CA SER A 104 4.24 -7.50 5.88
C SER A 104 3.74 -6.05 5.71
N ASN A 105 4.35 -5.29 4.79
CA ASN A 105 4.04 -3.87 4.62
C ASN A 105 3.09 -3.58 3.46
N GLY A 106 2.77 -4.57 2.62
CA GLY A 106 1.86 -4.35 1.50
C GLY A 106 1.64 -5.55 0.61
N ASN A 107 0.80 -5.33 -0.40
CA ASN A 107 0.41 -6.35 -1.36
C ASN A 107 0.18 -5.72 -2.75
N HIS A 108 0.07 -6.56 -3.77
CA HIS A 108 -0.31 -6.15 -5.11
C HIS A 108 -1.55 -6.90 -5.60
N PHE A 109 -2.33 -6.23 -6.43
CA PHE A 109 -3.59 -6.74 -6.95
C PHE A 109 -3.66 -6.45 -8.45
N VAL A 110 -4.09 -7.42 -9.23
CA VAL A 110 -4.18 -7.29 -10.68
C VAL A 110 -5.53 -7.80 -11.16
N ASN A 111 -6.11 -7.12 -12.15
CA ASN A 111 -7.27 -7.65 -12.85
C ASN A 111 -6.87 -8.80 -13.79
N GLU A 112 -7.85 -9.55 -14.27
CA GLU A 112 -7.66 -10.79 -15.03
C GLU A 112 -6.70 -10.65 -16.22
N ASP A 113 -6.79 -9.55 -16.97
CA ASP A 113 -5.96 -9.29 -18.16
C ASP A 113 -4.69 -8.46 -17.86
N SER A 114 -4.39 -8.22 -16.58
CA SER A 114 -3.23 -7.43 -16.11
C SER A 114 -3.15 -6.00 -16.69
N THR A 115 -4.26 -5.48 -17.19
CA THR A 115 -4.33 -4.10 -17.69
C THR A 115 -4.47 -3.07 -16.57
N ILE A 116 -4.92 -3.49 -15.37
CA ILE A 116 -4.97 -2.70 -14.15
C ILE A 116 -4.13 -3.41 -13.08
N CYS A 117 -3.19 -2.70 -12.49
CA CYS A 117 -2.35 -3.17 -11.41
C CYS A 117 -2.39 -2.16 -10.26
N LEU A 118 -2.75 -2.63 -9.08
CA LEU A 118 -2.85 -1.86 -7.85
C LEU A 118 -1.80 -2.37 -6.86
N ASN A 119 -0.87 -1.50 -6.49
CA ASN A 119 0.11 -1.77 -5.45
C ASN A 119 -0.22 -0.91 -4.23
N VAL A 120 -0.16 -1.50 -3.05
CA VAL A 120 -0.27 -0.78 -1.79
C VAL A 120 0.86 -1.21 -0.87
N TYR A 121 1.46 -0.25 -0.18
CA TYR A 121 2.46 -0.51 0.85
C TYR A 121 2.44 0.59 1.90
N ALA A 122 2.97 0.28 3.06
CA ALA A 122 3.09 1.23 4.15
C ALA A 122 4.50 1.24 4.73
N THR A 123 4.86 2.34 5.36
CA THR A 123 6.12 2.49 6.09
C THR A 123 5.89 3.33 7.35
N TYR A 124 6.68 3.10 8.38
CA TYR A 124 6.68 3.94 9.57
C TYR A 124 7.43 5.25 9.28
N PHE A 125 6.71 6.37 9.40
CA PHE A 125 7.31 7.69 9.18
C PHE A 125 8.08 8.19 10.41
N ASP A 126 7.66 7.80 11.60
CA ASP A 126 8.30 8.20 12.85
C ASP A 126 9.80 7.82 12.96
N VAL A 127 10.27 6.85 12.19
CA VAL A 127 11.70 6.51 12.09
C VAL A 127 12.51 7.49 11.23
N PHE A 128 11.85 8.36 10.48
CA PHE A 128 12.47 9.30 9.55
C PHE A 128 12.23 10.77 9.92
N LYS A 129 11.34 11.05 10.87
CA LYS A 129 10.89 12.41 11.22
C LYS A 129 11.99 13.31 11.79
N ASP A 130 13.06 12.74 12.33
CA ASP A 130 14.22 13.49 12.80
C ASP A 130 15.09 13.98 11.66
N ASP A 131 15.04 13.31 10.50
CA ASP A 131 15.82 13.64 9.30
C ASP A 131 14.99 14.40 8.26
N TYR A 132 13.67 14.18 8.19
CA TYR A 132 12.78 14.72 7.17
C TYR A 132 11.46 15.17 7.76
N SER A 133 10.97 16.32 7.32
CA SER A 133 9.56 16.68 7.46
C SER A 133 8.72 15.78 6.53
N LEU A 134 7.43 15.63 6.83
CA LEU A 134 6.50 14.87 5.98
C LEU A 134 6.44 15.44 4.56
N ARG A 135 6.56 16.77 4.42
CA ARG A 135 6.59 17.44 3.12
C ARG A 135 7.83 17.06 2.30
N GLU A 136 9.01 17.09 2.90
CA GLU A 136 10.25 16.66 2.24
C GLU A 136 10.20 15.20 1.85
N TRP A 137 9.61 14.33 2.70
CA TRP A 137 9.37 12.94 2.36
C TRP A 137 8.47 12.80 1.13
N PHE A 138 7.36 13.53 1.06
CA PHE A 138 6.48 13.50 -0.09
C PHE A 138 7.14 14.02 -1.36
N ASP A 139 7.89 15.11 -1.29
CA ASP A 139 8.62 15.65 -2.43
C ASP A 139 9.68 14.63 -2.92
N MET A 140 10.42 13.97 -2.02
CA MET A 140 11.37 12.91 -2.36
C MET A 140 10.70 11.71 -3.05
N MET A 141 9.54 11.27 -2.59
CA MET A 141 8.78 10.19 -3.22
C MET A 141 8.30 10.56 -4.62
N ILE A 142 7.91 11.81 -4.82
CA ILE A 142 7.48 12.34 -6.12
C ILE A 142 8.67 12.46 -7.08
N ASP A 143 9.81 12.96 -6.60
CA ASP A 143 11.03 13.09 -7.38
C ASP A 143 11.54 11.71 -7.83
N SER A 144 11.40 10.70 -6.99
CA SER A 144 11.70 9.31 -7.36
C SER A 144 10.87 8.81 -8.56
N GLU A 145 9.60 9.18 -8.67
CA GLU A 145 8.81 8.83 -9.85
C GLU A 145 9.38 9.46 -11.12
N VAL A 146 9.85 10.71 -11.03
CA VAL A 146 10.49 11.42 -12.15
C VAL A 146 11.83 10.77 -12.52
N GLU A 147 12.65 10.42 -11.54
CA GLU A 147 13.93 9.73 -11.74
C GLU A 147 13.78 8.37 -12.43
N GLN A 148 12.67 7.66 -12.17
CA GLN A 148 12.30 6.44 -12.87
C GLN A 148 11.88 6.68 -14.33
N GLY A 149 11.84 7.92 -14.78
CA GLY A 149 11.41 8.33 -16.11
C GLY A 149 9.89 8.43 -16.27
N ASN A 150 9.15 8.46 -15.19
CA ASN A 150 7.71 8.68 -15.22
C ASN A 150 7.42 10.18 -15.41
N ARG A 151 6.37 10.49 -16.16
CA ARG A 151 5.91 11.87 -16.40
C ARG A 151 4.72 12.18 -15.50
N ILE A 152 4.89 13.10 -14.57
CA ILE A 152 3.78 13.61 -13.74
C ILE A 152 3.00 14.65 -14.52
N ILE A 153 1.69 14.50 -14.58
CA ILE A 153 0.73 15.41 -15.28
C ILE A 153 0.00 16.26 -14.25
N LYS A 154 -0.40 15.67 -13.11
CA LYS A 154 -1.07 16.39 -12.04
C LYS A 154 -0.39 16.06 -10.72
N LYS A 155 -0.27 17.05 -9.85
CA LYS A 155 0.31 16.93 -8.51
C LYS A 155 -0.53 17.76 -7.55
N TYR A 156 -0.96 17.14 -6.46
CA TYR A 156 -1.63 17.78 -5.35
C TYR A 156 -1.04 17.30 -4.03
N ILE A 157 -0.66 18.21 -3.16
CA ILE A 157 -0.02 17.90 -1.86
C ILE A 157 -0.72 18.70 -0.77
N THR A 158 -1.05 18.02 0.31
CA THR A 158 -1.53 18.61 1.58
C THR A 158 -0.50 18.36 2.68
N ASP A 159 -0.80 18.80 3.91
CA ASP A 159 0.04 18.55 5.08
C ASP A 159 0.16 17.05 5.41
N TYR A 160 -0.80 16.22 5.00
CA TYR A 160 -0.87 14.80 5.37
C TYR A 160 -0.97 13.83 4.20
N SER A 161 -0.98 14.33 2.97
CA SER A 161 -1.13 13.47 1.80
C SER A 161 -0.54 14.07 0.54
N TYR A 162 -0.18 13.22 -0.41
CA TYR A 162 -0.04 13.64 -1.81
C TYR A 162 -0.92 12.80 -2.72
N THR A 163 -1.24 13.36 -3.88
CA THR A 163 -1.84 12.68 -5.02
C THR A 163 -1.10 13.11 -6.28
N ILE A 164 -0.68 12.15 -7.09
CA ILE A 164 -0.09 12.40 -8.39
C ILE A 164 -0.73 11.52 -9.46
N GLU A 165 -0.87 12.07 -10.64
CA GLU A 165 -1.31 11.36 -11.84
C GLU A 165 -0.27 11.57 -12.94
N GLY A 166 -0.08 10.56 -13.78
CA GLY A 166 0.88 10.67 -14.85
C GLY A 166 0.94 9.45 -15.75
N ASN A 167 2.03 9.38 -16.50
CA ASN A 167 2.32 8.26 -17.37
C ASN A 167 3.67 7.65 -16.97
N THR A 168 3.74 6.34 -16.92
CA THR A 168 4.99 5.62 -16.71
C THR A 168 5.88 5.75 -17.95
N LYS A 169 7.17 5.51 -17.81
CA LYS A 169 8.12 5.40 -18.91
C LYS A 169 7.65 4.38 -19.97
N GLY A 170 6.94 3.34 -19.57
CA GLY A 170 6.34 2.32 -20.43
C GLY A 170 5.01 2.70 -21.08
N GLY A 171 4.54 3.96 -20.92
CA GLY A 171 3.32 4.48 -21.55
C GLY A 171 2.02 4.11 -20.86
N ARG A 172 2.04 3.42 -19.69
CA ARG A 172 0.84 3.19 -18.88
C ARG A 172 0.48 4.48 -18.12
N CYS A 173 -0.81 4.72 -17.92
CA CYS A 173 -1.27 5.74 -16.99
C CYS A 173 -1.00 5.27 -15.56
N PHE A 174 -0.79 6.20 -14.64
CA PHE A 174 -0.78 5.89 -13.22
C PHE A 174 -1.50 6.97 -12.39
N TYR A 175 -2.01 6.51 -11.26
CA TYR A 175 -2.50 7.33 -10.16
C TYR A 175 -1.81 6.84 -8.89
N SER A 176 -1.16 7.73 -8.16
CA SER A 176 -0.53 7.40 -6.89
C SER A 176 -1.01 8.36 -5.81
N LYS A 177 -1.31 7.81 -4.64
CA LYS A 177 -1.69 8.58 -3.46
C LYS A 177 -0.99 8.01 -2.24
N ALA A 178 -0.45 8.91 -1.41
CA ALA A 178 0.03 8.56 -0.08
C ALA A 178 -0.71 9.37 0.97
N ILE A 179 -0.94 8.74 2.11
CA ILE A 179 -1.60 9.35 3.27
C ILE A 179 -0.77 9.03 4.50
N CYS A 180 -0.42 10.06 5.27
CA CYS A 180 0.12 9.89 6.60
C CYS A 180 -1.03 9.75 7.61
N LYS A 181 -0.99 8.72 8.43
CA LYS A 181 -1.99 8.44 9.47
C LYS A 181 -1.33 7.88 10.72
N LYS A 182 -2.05 7.84 11.83
CA LYS A 182 -1.65 7.06 13.00
C LYS A 182 -2.11 5.62 12.89
N ALA A 183 -1.24 4.70 13.26
CA ALA A 183 -1.54 3.28 13.45
C ALA A 183 -0.85 2.84 14.75
N TYR A 184 -1.61 2.39 15.74
CA TYR A 184 -1.11 1.91 17.04
C TYR A 184 -0.08 2.87 17.69
N GLU A 185 -0.37 4.12 17.85
CA GLU A 185 0.54 5.15 18.42
C GLU A 185 1.71 5.57 17.52
N ARG A 186 1.87 4.98 16.34
CA ARG A 186 2.94 5.29 15.38
C ARG A 186 2.40 6.07 14.19
N GLU A 187 3.24 6.92 13.61
CA GLU A 187 2.94 7.59 12.34
C GLU A 187 3.36 6.69 11.18
N VAL A 188 2.41 6.39 10.30
CA VAL A 188 2.62 5.55 9.12
C VAL A 188 2.20 6.30 7.87
N ILE A 189 2.95 6.07 6.79
CA ILE A 189 2.57 6.52 5.45
C ILE A 189 2.10 5.30 4.69
N VAL A 190 0.83 5.32 4.27
CA VAL A 190 0.25 4.32 3.37
C VAL A 190 0.29 4.88 1.96
N THR A 191 1.01 4.22 1.08
CA THR A 191 1.12 4.60 -0.33
C THR A 191 0.42 3.58 -1.20
N MET A 192 -0.35 4.07 -2.15
CA MET A 192 -1.02 3.25 -3.14
C MET A 192 -0.74 3.79 -4.53
N LYS A 193 -0.39 2.89 -5.44
CA LYS A 193 -0.13 3.20 -6.84
C LYS A 193 -0.96 2.28 -7.73
N LEU A 194 -1.77 2.89 -8.56
CA LEU A 194 -2.62 2.22 -9.53
C LEU A 194 -2.06 2.52 -10.92
N GLN A 195 -1.68 1.47 -11.65
CA GLN A 195 -1.17 1.57 -13.02
C GLN A 195 -2.16 0.89 -13.97
N TYR A 196 -2.46 1.53 -15.10
CA TYR A 196 -3.46 1.01 -16.02
C TYR A 196 -3.18 1.45 -17.46
N THR A 197 -3.75 0.70 -18.41
CA THR A 197 -3.76 1.12 -19.82
C THR A 197 -4.77 2.25 -20.01
N ASP A 198 -4.53 3.16 -20.96
CA ASP A 198 -5.43 4.31 -21.18
C ASP A 198 -6.88 3.88 -21.51
N SER A 199 -7.07 2.76 -22.16
CA SER A 199 -8.39 2.17 -22.42
C SER A 199 -9.19 1.85 -21.16
N ARG A 200 -8.55 1.66 -20.02
CA ARG A 200 -9.16 1.38 -18.71
C ARG A 200 -9.41 2.61 -17.84
N ARG A 201 -9.11 3.81 -18.33
CA ARG A 201 -9.22 5.08 -17.57
C ARG A 201 -10.59 5.25 -16.91
N LYS A 202 -11.68 5.09 -17.67
CA LYS A 202 -13.05 5.25 -17.15
C LYS A 202 -13.42 4.24 -16.06
N GLU A 203 -12.88 3.03 -16.15
CA GLU A 203 -13.06 1.99 -15.13
C GLU A 203 -12.31 2.38 -13.84
N VAL A 204 -11.05 2.79 -13.98
CA VAL A 204 -10.24 3.23 -12.86
C VAL A 204 -10.83 4.43 -12.14
N GLU A 205 -11.32 5.44 -12.88
CA GLU A 205 -11.99 6.61 -12.30
C GLU A 205 -13.19 6.24 -11.41
N LYS A 206 -13.92 5.16 -11.74
CA LYS A 206 -15.02 4.65 -10.91
C LYS A 206 -14.53 3.89 -9.67
N LEU A 207 -13.36 3.26 -9.75
CA LEU A 207 -12.78 2.49 -8.65
C LEU A 207 -12.14 3.39 -7.58
N LEU A 208 -11.50 4.49 -7.98
CA LEU A 208 -10.71 5.36 -7.11
C LEU A 208 -11.44 5.78 -5.81
N PRO A 209 -12.70 6.26 -5.82
CA PRO A 209 -13.37 6.66 -4.59
C PRO A 209 -13.52 5.53 -3.58
N ASN A 210 -13.75 4.31 -4.05
CA ASN A 210 -13.96 3.15 -3.19
C ASN A 210 -12.64 2.63 -2.62
N ILE A 211 -11.59 2.54 -3.44
CA ILE A 211 -10.28 2.05 -3.03
C ILE A 211 -9.75 2.85 -1.83
N PHE A 212 -9.92 4.18 -1.82
CA PHE A 212 -9.39 5.05 -0.77
C PHE A 212 -10.31 5.21 0.45
N LYS A 213 -11.54 4.72 0.38
CA LYS A 213 -12.56 4.99 1.39
C LYS A 213 -12.13 4.63 2.82
N TYR A 214 -11.37 3.55 2.98
CA TYR A 214 -11.06 2.99 4.30
C TYR A 214 -9.59 3.17 4.74
N ILE A 215 -8.73 3.77 3.91
CA ILE A 215 -7.32 3.96 4.27
C ILE A 215 -7.15 4.95 5.43
N SER A 216 -8.03 5.92 5.54
CA SER A 216 -7.96 7.01 6.53
C SER A 216 -8.87 6.80 7.75
N ILE A 217 -9.46 5.62 7.95
CA ILE A 217 -10.30 5.37 9.12
C ILE A 217 -9.40 5.25 10.36
N ASN A 218 -9.21 6.37 11.06
CA ASN A 218 -8.77 6.37 12.44
C ASN A 218 -10.01 6.12 13.32
N LYS A 219 -10.04 5.03 14.04
CA LYS A 219 -10.96 4.85 15.17
C LYS A 219 -10.20 4.95 16.47
#